data_07d87f3d8c157f01cce267eb24e85606
#
_entry.id   07d87f3d8c157f01cce267eb24e85606
#
_cell.length_a   1.000
_cell.length_b   1.000
_cell.length_c   1.000
_cell.angle_alpha   90.00
_cell.angle_beta   90.00
_cell.angle_gamma   90.00
#
_symmetry.space_group_name_H-M   'P 1'
#
loop_
_entity.id
_entity.type
_entity.pdbx_description
1 polymer ?
#
loop_
_entity_poly.entity_id
_entity_poly.type
_entity_poly.pdbx_seq_one_letter_code
_entity_poly.pdbx_strand_id
1 'polypeptide(L)'
;MWLFLLLILTIITVILIQYVLSIKKAYKRLDNYTVKTFYSDRGRMSYLDEGAGEPVLISHGIFGGYDQGYETLKSFLDNRYRKISISRFGYPGSDLPAEPTPDNQAKVYLDLLNELKIERTYLITTSAGAAAGIKFAINYPDSIKGLILLSSGVPSSKKAREEITGPLGPPNFTLNDFLMCFFIKYFGFVFKSMFKSEIDDSLYNTMLPVNPRKQGIKADETITNLDMDINYDKYPVEKIKAPIIVIHAKDDPMVKFEGIKKFIARTNPQTAIFETGGHLITGNGDAVSKSINSFIKSYI
;
A
#
# COMPACT_ATOMS: atom_id res chain seq x y z
N MET A 1 34.21 31.40 18.43
CA MET A 1 34.38 30.54 17.25
C MET A 1 34.44 29.06 17.57
N TRP A 2 35.39 28.61 18.40
CA TRP A 2 35.57 27.19 18.75
C TRP A 2 34.36 26.57 19.46
N LEU A 3 33.72 27.24 20.40
CA LEU A 3 32.51 26.75 21.09
C LEU A 3 31.35 26.55 20.11
N PHE A 4 31.18 27.42 19.10
CA PHE A 4 30.16 27.31 18.07
C PHE A 4 30.42 26.10 17.17
N LEU A 5 31.67 25.89 16.76
CA LEU A 5 32.05 24.70 15.96
C LEU A 5 31.84 23.42 16.75
N LEU A 6 32.18 23.40 18.03
CA LEU A 6 31.94 22.24 18.90
C LEU A 6 30.45 21.93 19.05
N LEU A 7 29.61 22.95 19.20
CA LEU A 7 28.16 22.79 19.24
C LEU A 7 27.62 22.17 17.96
N ILE A 8 28.04 22.68 16.80
CA ILE A 8 27.63 22.13 15.49
C ILE A 8 28.06 20.66 15.38
N LEU A 9 29.30 20.35 15.70
CA LEU A 9 29.82 18.98 15.64
C LEU A 9 29.03 18.04 16.56
N THR A 10 28.70 18.51 17.75
CA THR A 10 27.88 17.74 18.71
C THR A 10 26.49 17.47 18.13
N ILE A 11 25.82 18.48 17.55
CA ILE A 11 24.49 18.31 16.93
C ILE A 11 24.56 17.29 15.77
N ILE A 12 25.55 17.43 14.89
CA ILE A 12 25.74 16.49 13.77
C ILE A 12 25.96 15.07 14.30
N THR A 13 26.81 14.92 15.30
CA THR A 13 27.10 13.61 15.91
C THR A 13 25.84 12.98 16.50
N VAL A 14 25.02 13.74 17.20
CA VAL A 14 23.76 13.26 17.77
C VAL A 14 22.81 12.82 16.67
N ILE A 15 22.68 13.60 15.58
CA ILE A 15 21.83 13.25 14.43
C ILE A 15 22.31 11.93 13.80
N LEU A 16 23.61 11.77 13.59
CA LEU A 16 24.18 10.55 12.99
C LEU A 16 23.96 9.32 13.88
N ILE A 17 24.19 9.45 15.19
CA ILE A 17 23.92 8.35 16.15
C ILE A 17 22.45 7.95 16.10
N GLN A 18 21.54 8.92 16.13
CA GLN A 18 20.10 8.66 16.06
C GLN A 18 19.68 8.00 14.76
N TYR A 19 20.27 8.43 13.63
CA TYR A 19 20.07 7.76 12.34
C TYR A 19 20.50 6.30 12.37
N VAL A 20 21.73 6.04 12.83
CA VAL A 20 22.28 4.67 12.89
C VAL A 20 21.41 3.76 13.76
N LEU A 21 20.94 4.25 14.90
CA LEU A 21 20.06 3.47 15.78
C LEU A 21 18.70 3.21 15.12
N SER A 22 18.09 4.22 14.51
CA SER A 22 16.79 4.10 13.85
C SER A 22 16.84 3.16 12.65
N ILE A 23 17.85 3.28 11.80
CA ILE A 23 17.96 2.45 10.61
C ILE A 23 18.29 0.98 10.95
N LYS A 24 19.15 0.75 11.96
CA LYS A 24 19.39 -0.61 12.47
C LYS A 24 18.12 -1.25 13.01
N LYS A 25 17.29 -0.49 13.74
CA LYS A 25 15.99 -0.96 14.23
C LYS A 25 15.06 -1.31 13.06
N ALA A 26 15.04 -0.48 12.00
CA ALA A 26 14.21 -0.69 10.84
C ALA A 26 14.61 -1.97 10.05
N TYR A 27 15.89 -2.20 9.81
CA TYR A 27 16.37 -3.44 9.17
C TYR A 27 16.10 -4.66 10.06
N LYS A 28 16.41 -4.59 11.37
CA LYS A 28 16.11 -5.67 12.31
C LYS A 28 14.62 -6.02 12.32
N ARG A 29 13.73 -5.03 12.16
CA ARG A 29 12.27 -5.29 12.04
C ARG A 29 11.95 -6.12 10.81
N LEU A 30 12.58 -5.82 9.65
CA LEU A 30 12.41 -6.64 8.44
C LEU A 30 12.93 -8.07 8.63
N ASP A 31 14.08 -8.23 9.30
CA ASP A 31 14.70 -9.54 9.55
C ASP A 31 13.90 -10.41 10.54
N ASN A 32 13.01 -9.80 11.35
CA ASN A 32 12.19 -10.53 12.31
C ASN A 32 10.98 -11.25 11.67
N TYR A 33 10.64 -10.94 10.41
CA TYR A 33 9.55 -11.64 9.72
C TYR A 33 10.03 -12.97 9.13
N THR A 34 9.19 -14.00 9.21
CA THR A 34 9.42 -15.27 8.51
C THR A 34 8.99 -15.14 7.06
N VAL A 35 9.84 -14.50 6.27
CA VAL A 35 9.57 -14.21 4.86
C VAL A 35 9.64 -15.50 4.05
N LYS A 36 8.59 -15.75 3.27
CA LYS A 36 8.54 -16.82 2.25
C LYS A 36 8.80 -16.24 0.87
N THR A 37 9.27 -17.06 -0.05
CA THR A 37 9.50 -16.67 -1.44
C THR A 37 8.93 -17.70 -2.38
N PHE A 38 8.46 -17.26 -3.55
CA PHE A 38 8.15 -18.12 -4.68
C PHE A 38 8.64 -17.48 -5.98
N TYR A 39 8.69 -18.25 -7.05
CA TYR A 39 9.12 -17.81 -8.37
C TYR A 39 7.93 -17.85 -9.33
N SER A 40 7.58 -16.69 -9.87
CA SER A 40 6.67 -16.56 -11.00
C SER A 40 7.47 -16.39 -12.29
N ASP A 41 6.79 -16.37 -13.43
CA ASP A 41 7.38 -16.01 -14.72
C ASP A 41 7.83 -14.51 -14.79
N ARG A 42 7.52 -13.74 -13.75
CA ARG A 42 7.90 -12.32 -13.57
C ARG A 42 9.07 -12.12 -12.59
N GLY A 43 9.66 -13.20 -12.08
CA GLY A 43 10.77 -13.16 -11.13
C GLY A 43 10.41 -13.67 -9.74
N ARG A 44 11.36 -13.51 -8.82
CA ARG A 44 11.21 -13.89 -7.42
C ARG A 44 10.30 -12.90 -6.69
N MET A 45 9.37 -13.43 -5.91
CA MET A 45 8.43 -12.65 -5.12
C MET A 45 8.50 -13.08 -3.65
N SER A 46 8.46 -12.10 -2.75
CA SER A 46 8.49 -12.32 -1.31
C SER A 46 7.14 -12.00 -0.67
N TYR A 47 6.74 -12.83 0.29
CA TYR A 47 5.46 -12.69 0.97
C TYR A 47 5.51 -13.21 2.41
N LEU A 48 4.53 -12.77 3.21
CA LEU A 48 4.18 -13.35 4.50
C LEU A 48 2.85 -14.09 4.34
N ASP A 49 2.71 -15.20 5.08
CA ASP A 49 1.54 -16.05 5.07
C ASP A 49 1.39 -16.64 6.46
N GLU A 50 0.48 -16.09 7.24
CA GLU A 50 0.28 -16.42 8.64
C GLU A 50 -1.21 -16.60 9.00
N GLY A 51 -1.44 -17.48 9.96
CA GLY A 51 -2.77 -17.82 10.42
C GLY A 51 -3.41 -18.94 9.61
N ALA A 52 -4.67 -19.22 9.93
CA ALA A 52 -5.50 -20.22 9.30
C ALA A 52 -6.91 -19.68 9.07
N GLY A 53 -7.72 -20.37 8.27
CA GLY A 53 -9.10 -19.98 7.97
C GLY A 53 -9.23 -19.21 6.66
N GLU A 54 -10.13 -18.24 6.63
CA GLU A 54 -10.46 -17.53 5.39
C GLU A 54 -9.27 -16.70 4.86
N PRO A 55 -8.79 -16.95 3.62
CA PRO A 55 -7.64 -16.25 3.09
C PRO A 55 -7.97 -14.81 2.72
N VAL A 56 -7.11 -13.89 3.17
CA VAL A 56 -7.14 -12.47 2.81
C VAL A 56 -5.77 -12.05 2.33
N LEU A 57 -5.70 -11.69 1.05
CA LEU A 57 -4.51 -11.13 0.41
C LEU A 57 -4.52 -9.62 0.48
N ILE A 58 -3.38 -8.98 0.67
CA ILE A 58 -3.25 -7.54 0.58
C ILE A 58 -2.29 -7.09 -0.53
N SER A 59 -2.73 -6.09 -1.31
CA SER A 59 -1.93 -5.29 -2.23
C SER A 59 -1.60 -3.96 -1.55
N HIS A 60 -0.40 -3.84 -1.01
CA HIS A 60 0.05 -2.69 -0.20
C HIS A 60 0.21 -1.40 -1.02
N GLY A 61 0.18 -0.25 -0.34
CA GLY A 61 0.42 1.07 -0.92
C GLY A 61 1.91 1.38 -1.20
N ILE A 62 2.16 2.63 -1.57
CA ILE A 62 3.53 3.15 -1.73
C ILE A 62 4.28 3.11 -0.38
N PHE A 63 5.60 2.99 -0.38
CA PHE A 63 6.45 2.71 0.78
C PHE A 63 6.16 1.37 1.47
N GLY A 64 5.29 0.54 0.93
CA GLY A 64 4.88 -0.73 1.50
C GLY A 64 5.89 -1.86 1.32
N GLY A 65 5.37 -3.06 1.35
CA GLY A 65 6.06 -4.35 1.27
C GLY A 65 5.26 -5.39 2.03
N TYR A 66 5.78 -6.61 2.07
CA TYR A 66 5.17 -7.69 2.85
C TYR A 66 4.95 -7.30 4.32
N ASP A 67 5.86 -6.53 4.90
CA ASP A 67 5.80 -6.08 6.30
C ASP A 67 4.67 -5.09 6.56
N GLN A 68 4.57 -4.02 5.77
CA GLN A 68 3.52 -3.02 5.94
C GLN A 68 2.13 -3.61 5.64
N GLY A 69 2.02 -4.40 4.57
CA GLY A 69 0.77 -5.08 4.25
C GLY A 69 0.33 -6.01 5.38
N TYR A 70 1.25 -6.77 5.95
CA TYR A 70 0.96 -7.67 7.06
C TYR A 70 0.50 -6.91 8.32
N GLU A 71 1.18 -5.83 8.71
CA GLU A 71 0.75 -5.00 9.84
C GLU A 71 -0.63 -4.37 9.59
N THR A 72 -0.93 -3.97 8.34
CA THR A 72 -2.27 -3.51 7.96
C THR A 72 -3.31 -4.61 8.15
N LEU A 73 -3.05 -5.84 7.70
CA LEU A 73 -3.95 -6.97 7.92
C LEU A 73 -4.16 -7.26 9.41
N LYS A 74 -3.09 -7.22 10.21
CA LYS A 74 -3.17 -7.43 11.66
C LYS A 74 -3.99 -6.38 12.38
N SER A 75 -3.95 -5.13 11.93
CA SER A 75 -4.70 -4.05 12.57
C SER A 75 -6.22 -4.17 12.37
N PHE A 76 -6.66 -4.84 11.30
CA PHE A 76 -8.08 -4.94 10.95
C PHE A 76 -8.68 -6.34 11.09
N LEU A 77 -7.84 -7.40 11.02
CA LEU A 77 -8.28 -8.80 11.00
C LEU A 77 -7.76 -9.56 12.21
N ASP A 78 -8.62 -10.32 12.83
CA ASP A 78 -8.26 -11.22 13.94
C ASP A 78 -7.65 -12.56 13.46
N ASN A 79 -7.51 -13.52 14.38
CA ASN A 79 -6.86 -14.80 14.11
C ASN A 79 -7.73 -15.81 13.34
N ARG A 80 -8.97 -15.47 12.99
CA ARG A 80 -9.86 -16.30 12.15
C ARG A 80 -9.51 -16.24 10.66
N TYR A 81 -8.60 -15.36 10.29
CA TYR A 81 -8.20 -15.15 8.90
C TYR A 81 -6.76 -15.58 8.65
N ARG A 82 -6.54 -16.21 7.49
CA ARG A 82 -5.19 -16.41 6.95
C ARG A 82 -4.75 -15.14 6.23
N LYS A 83 -3.74 -14.49 6.79
CA LYS A 83 -3.24 -13.19 6.36
C LYS A 83 -2.08 -13.38 5.40
N ILE A 84 -2.27 -12.97 4.15
CA ILE A 84 -1.27 -13.10 3.09
C ILE A 84 -0.86 -11.70 2.63
N SER A 85 0.40 -11.36 2.81
CA SER A 85 0.94 -10.06 2.42
C SER A 85 2.11 -10.24 1.48
N ILE A 86 1.94 -9.86 0.22
CA ILE A 86 2.97 -9.94 -0.80
C ILE A 86 3.64 -8.59 -1.01
N SER A 87 4.98 -8.57 -1.16
CA SER A 87 5.68 -7.41 -1.70
C SER A 87 5.39 -7.29 -3.18
N ARG A 88 4.89 -6.12 -3.61
CA ARG A 88 4.74 -5.81 -5.03
C ARG A 88 6.11 -5.70 -5.71
N PHE A 89 6.12 -5.58 -7.03
CA PHE A 89 7.36 -5.46 -7.82
C PHE A 89 8.31 -4.39 -7.30
N GLY A 90 9.59 -4.74 -7.13
CA GLY A 90 10.65 -3.83 -6.66
C GLY A 90 10.57 -3.42 -5.19
N TYR A 91 9.64 -4.00 -4.41
CA TYR A 91 9.54 -3.85 -2.97
C TYR A 91 10.32 -4.95 -2.24
N PRO A 92 10.52 -4.87 -0.90
CA PRO A 92 11.45 -5.74 -0.18
C PRO A 92 11.33 -7.22 -0.56
N GLY A 93 12.43 -7.77 -1.05
CA GLY A 93 12.55 -9.18 -1.41
C GLY A 93 11.91 -9.60 -2.74
N SER A 94 11.18 -8.70 -3.42
CA SER A 94 10.58 -8.96 -4.73
C SER A 94 11.36 -8.30 -5.85
N ASP A 95 11.54 -9.03 -6.95
CA ASP A 95 12.22 -8.51 -8.13
C ASP A 95 11.38 -7.44 -8.84
N LEU A 96 12.03 -6.60 -9.65
CA LEU A 96 11.40 -5.65 -10.55
C LEU A 96 11.54 -6.17 -11.98
N PRO A 97 10.48 -6.67 -12.62
CA PRO A 97 10.55 -7.13 -14.02
C PRO A 97 10.70 -5.95 -14.99
N ALA A 98 10.99 -6.24 -16.25
CA ALA A 98 11.08 -5.22 -17.31
C ALA A 98 9.75 -4.46 -17.51
N GLU A 99 8.63 -5.14 -17.29
CA GLU A 99 7.28 -4.57 -17.43
C GLU A 99 6.51 -4.70 -16.09
N PRO A 100 6.76 -3.83 -15.10
CA PRO A 100 6.08 -3.90 -13.79
C PRO A 100 4.68 -3.28 -13.84
N THR A 101 3.86 -3.72 -14.79
CA THR A 101 2.50 -3.22 -14.99
C THR A 101 1.52 -3.76 -13.96
N PRO A 102 0.38 -3.08 -13.70
CA PRO A 102 -0.69 -3.60 -12.84
C PRO A 102 -1.26 -4.95 -13.32
N ASP A 103 -1.32 -5.20 -14.64
CA ASP A 103 -1.74 -6.49 -15.20
C ASP A 103 -0.76 -7.61 -14.82
N ASN A 104 0.54 -7.37 -14.97
CA ASN A 104 1.58 -8.34 -14.60
C ASN A 104 1.60 -8.58 -13.08
N GLN A 105 1.39 -7.54 -12.27
CA GLN A 105 1.28 -7.69 -10.81
C GLN A 105 0.02 -8.49 -10.42
N ALA A 106 -1.09 -8.29 -11.09
CA ALA A 106 -2.31 -9.08 -10.90
C ALA A 106 -2.10 -10.57 -11.24
N LYS A 107 -1.35 -10.86 -12.31
CA LYS A 107 -0.96 -12.25 -12.65
C LYS A 107 -0.13 -12.88 -11.54
N VAL A 108 0.81 -12.14 -10.95
CA VAL A 108 1.61 -12.63 -9.81
C VAL A 108 0.73 -12.97 -8.60
N TYR A 109 -0.36 -12.24 -8.37
CA TYR A 109 -1.30 -12.60 -7.29
C TYR A 109 -1.97 -13.95 -7.56
N LEU A 110 -2.37 -14.20 -8.81
CA LEU A 110 -2.90 -15.52 -9.20
C LEU A 110 -1.85 -16.61 -9.00
N ASP A 111 -0.59 -16.37 -9.42
CA ASP A 111 0.49 -17.33 -9.27
C ASP A 111 0.76 -17.66 -7.80
N LEU A 112 0.70 -16.65 -6.91
CA LEU A 112 0.80 -16.87 -5.46
C LEU A 112 -0.36 -17.70 -4.92
N LEU A 113 -1.60 -17.45 -5.35
CA LEU A 113 -2.75 -18.25 -4.92
C LEU A 113 -2.60 -19.70 -5.36
N ASN A 114 -2.13 -19.95 -6.58
CA ASN A 114 -1.86 -21.31 -7.10
C ASN A 114 -0.76 -22.00 -6.28
N GLU A 115 0.34 -21.31 -5.98
CA GLU A 115 1.43 -21.81 -5.12
C GLU A 115 0.92 -22.23 -3.74
N LEU A 116 0.02 -21.41 -3.16
CA LEU A 116 -0.57 -21.64 -1.85
C LEU A 116 -1.78 -22.61 -1.88
N LYS A 117 -2.18 -23.09 -3.05
CA LYS A 117 -3.37 -23.93 -3.28
C LYS A 117 -4.65 -23.28 -2.74
N ILE A 118 -4.77 -21.97 -2.99
CA ILE A 118 -5.94 -21.17 -2.63
C ILE A 118 -6.73 -20.91 -3.92
N GLU A 119 -7.95 -21.43 -3.99
CA GLU A 119 -8.82 -21.20 -5.14
C GLU A 119 -9.31 -19.74 -5.20
N ARG A 120 -9.74 -19.20 -4.07
CA ARG A 120 -10.34 -17.86 -3.98
C ARG A 120 -9.92 -17.15 -2.70
N THR A 121 -9.72 -15.83 -2.79
CA THR A 121 -9.33 -14.98 -1.67
C THR A 121 -10.15 -13.68 -1.62
N TYR A 122 -10.29 -13.08 -0.43
CA TYR A 122 -10.59 -11.65 -0.35
C TYR A 122 -9.31 -10.86 -0.63
N LEU A 123 -9.45 -9.77 -1.38
CA LEU A 123 -8.31 -8.90 -1.70
C LEU A 123 -8.53 -7.51 -1.10
N ILE A 124 -7.67 -7.13 -0.17
CA ILE A 124 -7.58 -5.75 0.32
C ILE A 124 -6.55 -4.99 -0.51
N THR A 125 -6.90 -3.81 -0.96
CA THR A 125 -5.95 -2.90 -1.60
C THR A 125 -5.82 -1.64 -0.78
N THR A 126 -4.61 -1.08 -0.74
CA THR A 126 -4.38 0.23 -0.12
C THR A 126 -3.69 1.16 -1.12
N SER A 127 -4.20 2.39 -1.25
CA SER A 127 -3.55 3.47 -2.03
C SER A 127 -3.12 3.00 -3.45
N ALA A 128 -1.83 3.10 -3.78
CA ALA A 128 -1.23 2.66 -5.05
C ALA A 128 -1.41 1.16 -5.36
N GLY A 129 -1.66 0.32 -4.37
CA GLY A 129 -1.93 -1.11 -4.57
C GLY A 129 -3.21 -1.41 -5.35
N ALA A 130 -4.10 -0.43 -5.46
CA ALA A 130 -5.43 -0.61 -6.07
C ALA A 130 -5.38 -0.96 -7.56
N ALA A 131 -4.45 -0.40 -8.33
CA ALA A 131 -4.37 -0.66 -9.77
C ALA A 131 -4.24 -2.16 -10.06
N ALA A 132 -3.30 -2.83 -9.39
CA ALA A 132 -3.12 -4.28 -9.51
C ALA A 132 -4.30 -5.08 -8.92
N GLY A 133 -4.87 -4.63 -7.80
CA GLY A 133 -6.02 -5.31 -7.19
C GLY A 133 -7.29 -5.23 -8.03
N ILE A 134 -7.57 -4.08 -8.65
CA ILE A 134 -8.69 -3.92 -9.58
C ILE A 134 -8.47 -4.77 -10.83
N LYS A 135 -7.24 -4.79 -11.40
CA LYS A 135 -6.88 -5.69 -12.51
C LYS A 135 -7.08 -7.16 -12.14
N PHE A 136 -6.71 -7.55 -10.91
CA PHE A 136 -6.94 -8.91 -10.43
C PHE A 136 -8.44 -9.26 -10.43
N ALA A 137 -9.28 -8.37 -9.90
CA ALA A 137 -10.73 -8.59 -9.87
C ALA A 137 -11.38 -8.65 -11.25
N ILE A 138 -10.83 -7.91 -12.23
CA ILE A 138 -11.31 -7.92 -13.63
C ILE A 138 -10.86 -9.18 -14.37
N ASN A 139 -9.56 -9.50 -14.27
CA ASN A 139 -8.92 -10.52 -15.09
C ASN A 139 -9.10 -11.95 -14.54
N TYR A 140 -9.29 -12.08 -13.21
CA TYR A 140 -9.38 -13.37 -12.51
C TYR A 140 -10.61 -13.44 -11.59
N PRO A 141 -11.82 -13.26 -12.14
CA PRO A 141 -13.06 -13.16 -11.35
C PRO A 141 -13.36 -14.42 -10.54
N ASP A 142 -12.85 -15.58 -10.98
CA ASP A 142 -13.07 -16.86 -10.31
C ASP A 142 -12.11 -17.08 -9.13
N SER A 143 -11.06 -16.26 -9.00
CA SER A 143 -10.06 -16.34 -7.92
C SER A 143 -10.27 -15.32 -6.80
N ILE A 144 -11.29 -14.46 -6.91
CA ILE A 144 -11.60 -13.42 -5.91
C ILE A 144 -12.99 -13.65 -5.29
N LYS A 145 -13.09 -13.55 -3.96
CA LYS A 145 -14.35 -13.60 -3.20
C LYS A 145 -14.95 -12.23 -2.98
N GLY A 146 -14.10 -11.21 -2.83
CA GLY A 146 -14.50 -9.82 -2.62
C GLY A 146 -13.31 -8.87 -2.69
N LEU A 147 -13.55 -7.65 -3.15
CA LEU A 147 -12.56 -6.58 -3.29
C LEU A 147 -12.82 -5.49 -2.25
N ILE A 148 -11.81 -5.20 -1.44
CA ILE A 148 -11.85 -4.19 -0.38
C ILE A 148 -10.90 -3.06 -0.74
N LEU A 149 -11.43 -1.89 -1.08
CA LEU A 149 -10.67 -0.71 -1.46
C LEU A 149 -10.54 0.23 -0.25
N LEU A 150 -9.36 0.21 0.40
CA LEU A 150 -9.06 1.01 1.59
C LEU A 150 -8.17 2.20 1.20
N SER A 151 -8.69 3.42 1.24
CA SER A 151 -8.01 4.65 0.78
C SER A 151 -7.31 4.46 -0.57
N SER A 152 -7.98 3.75 -1.47
CA SER A 152 -7.41 3.25 -2.72
C SER A 152 -7.64 4.20 -3.87
N GLY A 153 -6.63 4.37 -4.76
CA GLY A 153 -6.84 4.96 -6.07
C GLY A 153 -7.86 4.17 -6.89
N VAL A 154 -8.62 4.84 -7.75
CA VAL A 154 -9.63 4.20 -8.59
C VAL A 154 -9.66 4.83 -9.98
N PRO A 155 -10.00 4.08 -11.05
CA PRO A 155 -10.16 4.65 -12.39
C PRO A 155 -11.40 5.57 -12.40
N SER A 156 -11.17 6.88 -12.43
CA SER A 156 -12.23 7.89 -12.31
C SER A 156 -12.49 8.68 -13.59
N SER A 157 -11.46 8.85 -14.41
CA SER A 157 -11.55 9.54 -15.71
C SER A 157 -10.35 9.21 -16.57
N LYS A 158 -10.55 9.16 -17.88
CA LYS A 158 -9.46 9.04 -18.86
C LYS A 158 -8.71 10.36 -18.93
N LYS A 159 -7.39 10.29 -18.91
CA LYS A 159 -6.51 11.45 -19.09
C LYS A 159 -5.35 11.07 -20.02
N ALA A 160 -4.94 12.03 -20.85
CA ALA A 160 -3.66 11.92 -21.53
C ALA A 160 -2.50 12.13 -20.55
N ARG A 161 -1.32 11.64 -20.90
CA ARG A 161 -0.15 11.76 -20.00
C ARG A 161 0.18 13.20 -19.67
N GLU A 162 -0.01 14.10 -20.64
CA GLU A 162 0.27 15.52 -20.55
C GLU A 162 -0.72 16.27 -19.62
N GLU A 163 -1.91 15.72 -19.42
CA GLU A 163 -2.93 16.28 -18.53
C GLU A 163 -2.68 15.93 -17.06
N ILE A 164 -1.83 14.93 -16.81
CA ILE A 164 -1.52 14.49 -15.46
C ILE A 164 -0.40 15.38 -14.92
N THR A 165 -0.81 16.42 -14.19
CA THR A 165 0.08 17.38 -13.53
C THR A 165 0.18 17.10 -12.04
N GLY A 166 1.35 17.35 -11.45
CA GLY A 166 1.59 17.16 -10.04
C GLY A 166 2.40 15.91 -9.71
N PRO A 167 2.77 15.72 -8.45
CA PRO A 167 3.62 14.63 -8.02
C PRO A 167 2.84 13.30 -8.05
N LEU A 168 3.41 12.31 -8.74
CA LEU A 168 2.89 10.93 -8.82
C LEU A 168 3.53 10.00 -7.80
N GLY A 169 4.51 10.50 -7.10
CA GLY A 169 5.25 9.79 -6.06
C GLY A 169 5.81 10.76 -5.03
N PRO A 170 6.53 10.25 -4.03
CA PRO A 170 7.11 11.06 -3.00
C PRO A 170 8.30 11.88 -3.55
N PRO A 171 8.64 13.03 -2.92
CA PRO A 171 9.82 13.81 -3.30
C PRO A 171 11.09 12.96 -3.27
N ASN A 172 11.99 13.15 -4.25
CA ASN A 172 13.20 12.32 -4.42
C ASN A 172 14.09 12.24 -3.16
N PHE A 173 14.12 13.29 -2.33
CA PHE A 173 14.91 13.26 -1.10
C PHE A 173 14.41 12.22 -0.09
N THR A 174 13.13 11.87 -0.11
CA THR A 174 12.56 10.82 0.75
C THR A 174 12.98 9.40 0.33
N LEU A 175 13.60 9.24 -0.84
CA LEU A 175 14.10 7.97 -1.35
C LEU A 175 15.53 7.65 -0.85
N ASN A 176 15.92 8.24 0.27
CA ASN A 176 17.18 8.02 0.94
C ASN A 176 16.93 7.75 2.43
N ASP A 177 17.49 6.68 2.97
CA ASP A 177 17.26 6.28 4.37
C ASP A 177 17.62 7.38 5.38
N PHE A 178 18.75 8.08 5.17
CA PHE A 178 19.16 9.15 6.08
C PHE A 178 18.18 10.32 6.03
N LEU A 179 17.87 10.82 4.84
CA LEU A 179 16.97 11.96 4.67
C LEU A 179 15.56 11.62 5.14
N MET A 180 15.05 10.43 4.79
CA MET A 180 13.73 10.01 5.26
C MET A 180 13.67 9.89 6.79
N CYS A 181 14.67 9.27 7.41
CA CYS A 181 14.77 9.18 8.86
C CYS A 181 14.84 10.56 9.52
N PHE A 182 15.65 11.46 8.95
CA PHE A 182 15.78 12.84 9.42
C PHE A 182 14.43 13.59 9.32
N PHE A 183 13.74 13.49 8.18
CA PHE A 183 12.45 14.14 8.00
C PHE A 183 11.37 13.58 8.93
N ILE A 184 11.28 12.25 9.06
CA ILE A 184 10.33 11.63 10.00
C ILE A 184 10.56 12.18 11.41
N LYS A 185 11.80 12.25 11.85
CA LYS A 185 12.14 12.57 13.24
C LYS A 185 11.99 14.05 13.57
N TYR A 186 12.39 14.94 12.66
CA TYR A 186 12.47 16.37 12.93
C TYR A 186 11.37 17.18 12.24
N PHE A 187 10.75 16.63 11.21
CA PHE A 187 9.72 17.27 10.40
C PHE A 187 8.46 16.41 10.24
N GLY A 188 8.19 15.51 11.20
CA GLY A 188 7.03 14.64 11.18
C GLY A 188 5.69 15.38 11.04
N PHE A 189 5.60 16.63 11.50
CA PHE A 189 4.42 17.48 11.32
C PHE A 189 4.11 17.76 9.83
N VAL A 190 5.10 17.75 8.95
CA VAL A 190 4.90 17.91 7.50
C VAL A 190 4.17 16.70 6.95
N PHE A 191 4.55 15.50 7.37
CA PHE A 191 3.84 14.27 6.98
C PHE A 191 2.42 14.25 7.53
N LYS A 192 2.21 14.66 8.78
CA LYS A 192 0.85 14.81 9.36
C LYS A 192 -0.03 15.72 8.50
N SER A 193 0.52 16.85 8.05
CA SER A 193 -0.18 17.77 7.15
C SER A 193 -0.44 17.15 5.78
N MET A 194 0.55 16.44 5.19
CA MET A 194 0.42 15.81 3.87
C MET A 194 -0.65 14.73 3.84
N PHE A 195 -0.74 13.92 4.89
CA PHE A 195 -1.73 12.83 4.97
C PHE A 195 -3.03 13.27 5.61
N LYS A 196 -3.10 14.50 6.16
CA LYS A 196 -4.20 14.96 7.04
C LYS A 196 -4.56 13.95 8.13
N SER A 197 -3.56 13.27 8.64
CA SER A 197 -3.73 12.16 9.57
C SER A 197 -2.84 12.35 10.79
N GLU A 198 -3.38 12.04 11.96
CA GLU A 198 -2.58 11.81 13.15
C GLU A 198 -1.76 10.52 12.91
N ILE A 199 -0.52 10.68 12.48
CA ILE A 199 0.34 9.54 12.20
C ILE A 199 1.02 9.12 13.48
N ASP A 200 0.76 7.89 13.90
CA ASP A 200 1.50 7.22 14.94
C ASP A 200 2.93 6.92 14.47
N ASP A 201 3.89 7.02 15.38
CA ASP A 201 5.30 6.67 15.13
C ASP A 201 5.47 5.24 14.57
N SER A 202 4.51 4.34 14.84
CA SER A 202 4.51 2.98 14.33
C SER A 202 4.43 2.93 12.80
N LEU A 203 3.60 3.77 12.17
CA LEU A 203 3.46 3.79 10.71
C LEU A 203 4.71 4.34 10.02
N TYR A 204 5.29 5.43 10.54
CA TYR A 204 6.55 5.95 10.00
C TYR A 204 7.67 4.90 10.07
N ASN A 205 7.69 4.12 11.15
CA ASN A 205 8.66 3.05 11.29
C ASN A 205 8.51 1.97 10.21
N THR A 206 7.28 1.76 9.68
CA THR A 206 7.09 0.79 8.58
C THR A 206 7.54 1.34 7.22
N MET A 207 7.66 2.66 7.04
CA MET A 207 8.22 3.24 5.81
C MET A 207 9.73 3.05 5.71
N LEU A 208 10.43 2.89 6.83
CA LEU A 208 11.87 2.60 6.90
C LEU A 208 12.11 1.08 6.91
N PRO A 209 13.22 0.59 6.37
CA PRO A 209 14.17 1.31 5.52
C PRO A 209 13.58 1.58 4.13
N VAL A 210 13.95 2.71 3.54
CA VAL A 210 13.47 3.10 2.19
C VAL A 210 14.27 2.41 1.08
N ASN A 211 15.57 2.21 1.29
CA ASN A 211 16.46 1.66 0.28
C ASN A 211 15.94 0.37 -0.39
N PRO A 212 15.45 -0.65 0.34
CA PRO A 212 14.89 -1.85 -0.27
C PRO A 212 13.53 -1.65 -0.95
N ARG A 213 12.88 -0.47 -0.81
CA ARG A 213 11.59 -0.12 -1.41
C ARG A 213 11.73 0.78 -2.63
N LYS A 214 12.93 1.33 -2.85
CA LYS A 214 13.19 2.41 -3.81
C LYS A 214 12.77 2.06 -5.24
N GLN A 215 13.05 0.85 -5.69
CA GLN A 215 12.68 0.41 -7.03
C GLN A 215 11.16 0.33 -7.20
N GLY A 216 10.46 -0.23 -6.21
CA GLY A 216 8.99 -0.30 -6.20
C GLY A 216 8.33 1.07 -6.15
N ILE A 217 8.86 2.00 -5.34
CA ILE A 217 8.37 3.38 -5.28
C ILE A 217 8.52 4.05 -6.65
N LYS A 218 9.64 3.85 -7.33
CA LYS A 218 9.85 4.41 -8.68
C LYS A 218 8.93 3.78 -9.72
N ALA A 219 8.65 2.48 -9.64
CA ALA A 219 7.68 1.82 -10.50
C ALA A 219 6.25 2.36 -10.24
N ASP A 220 5.89 2.61 -8.98
CA ASP A 220 4.61 3.24 -8.65
C ASP A 220 4.50 4.65 -9.23
N GLU A 221 5.55 5.46 -9.08
CA GLU A 221 5.59 6.83 -9.60
C GLU A 221 5.47 6.90 -11.13
N THR A 222 6.13 5.99 -11.85
CA THR A 222 6.26 6.07 -13.31
C THR A 222 5.26 5.25 -14.08
N ILE A 223 4.65 4.24 -13.45
CA ILE A 223 3.77 3.26 -14.10
C ILE A 223 2.45 3.14 -13.35
N THR A 224 2.47 2.64 -12.10
CA THR A 224 1.26 2.20 -11.40
C THR A 224 0.26 3.34 -11.17
N ASN A 225 0.75 4.50 -10.69
CA ASN A 225 -0.10 5.64 -10.37
C ASN A 225 -0.66 6.36 -11.59
N LEU A 226 -0.10 6.09 -12.77
CA LEU A 226 -0.56 6.62 -14.06
C LEU A 226 -1.55 5.71 -14.76
N ASP A 227 -1.44 4.41 -14.52
CA ASP A 227 -2.04 3.39 -15.38
C ASP A 227 -3.57 3.50 -15.43
N MET A 228 -4.23 3.75 -14.30
CA MET A 228 -5.69 3.86 -14.24
C MET A 228 -6.24 5.09 -14.96
N ASP A 229 -5.47 6.16 -15.10
CA ASP A 229 -5.87 7.36 -15.84
C ASP A 229 -5.57 7.21 -17.34
N ILE A 230 -4.35 6.79 -17.70
CA ILE A 230 -3.90 6.66 -19.10
C ILE A 230 -4.59 5.48 -19.79
N ASN A 231 -4.67 4.36 -19.11
CA ASN A 231 -5.26 3.12 -19.59
C ASN A 231 -6.71 2.92 -19.09
N TYR A 232 -7.45 4.01 -18.83
CA TYR A 232 -8.80 3.99 -18.26
C TYR A 232 -9.73 2.96 -18.90
N ASP A 233 -9.71 2.87 -20.23
CA ASP A 233 -10.57 1.95 -21.01
C ASP A 233 -10.23 0.47 -20.76
N LYS A 234 -9.03 0.19 -20.21
CA LYS A 234 -8.61 -1.15 -19.79
C LYS A 234 -9.07 -1.51 -18.37
N TYR A 235 -9.85 -0.63 -17.73
CA TYR A 235 -10.46 -0.84 -16.41
C TYR A 235 -11.99 -0.83 -16.48
N PRO A 236 -12.61 -1.82 -17.11
CA PRO A 236 -14.07 -1.97 -17.17
C PRO A 236 -14.60 -2.44 -15.80
N VAL A 237 -14.54 -1.55 -14.80
CA VAL A 237 -14.87 -1.86 -13.39
C VAL A 237 -16.32 -2.33 -13.21
N GLU A 238 -17.19 -1.99 -14.14
CA GLU A 238 -18.58 -2.43 -14.20
C GLU A 238 -18.71 -3.95 -14.46
N LYS A 239 -17.65 -4.59 -14.96
CA LYS A 239 -17.57 -6.03 -15.20
C LYS A 239 -17.07 -6.84 -14.01
N ILE A 240 -16.65 -6.18 -12.92
CA ILE A 240 -16.21 -6.90 -11.70
C ILE A 240 -17.42 -7.64 -11.12
N LYS A 241 -17.31 -8.97 -11.06
CA LYS A 241 -18.38 -9.84 -10.54
C LYS A 241 -18.34 -9.98 -9.02
N ALA A 242 -17.16 -9.87 -8.44
CA ALA A 242 -16.99 -9.97 -7.00
C ALA A 242 -17.63 -8.77 -6.28
N PRO A 243 -18.21 -8.97 -5.09
CA PRO A 243 -18.68 -7.85 -4.27
C PRO A 243 -17.52 -6.91 -3.96
N ILE A 244 -17.83 -5.60 -3.89
CA ILE A 244 -16.87 -4.53 -3.62
C ILE A 244 -17.30 -3.77 -2.38
N ILE A 245 -16.36 -3.41 -1.52
CA ILE A 245 -16.53 -2.38 -0.50
C ILE A 245 -15.49 -1.27 -0.69
N VAL A 246 -15.94 -0.02 -0.64
CA VAL A 246 -15.08 1.18 -0.64
C VAL A 246 -15.04 1.78 0.76
N ILE A 247 -13.86 1.88 1.34
CA ILE A 247 -13.60 2.45 2.66
C ILE A 247 -12.70 3.67 2.47
N HIS A 248 -13.22 4.88 2.76
CA HIS A 248 -12.54 6.11 2.38
C HIS A 248 -12.92 7.29 3.29
N ALA A 249 -12.00 8.26 3.46
CA ALA A 249 -12.28 9.53 4.12
C ALA A 249 -12.47 10.65 3.09
N LYS A 250 -13.50 11.50 3.26
CA LYS A 250 -13.81 12.58 2.31
C LYS A 250 -12.70 13.63 2.22
N ASP A 251 -11.96 13.81 3.31
CA ASP A 251 -10.88 14.78 3.42
C ASP A 251 -9.50 14.23 3.01
N ASP A 252 -9.44 13.03 2.39
CA ASP A 252 -8.21 12.44 1.88
C ASP A 252 -7.54 13.38 0.84
N PRO A 253 -6.32 13.89 1.12
CA PRO A 253 -5.66 14.82 0.22
C PRO A 253 -4.98 14.14 -0.97
N MET A 254 -4.70 12.84 -0.88
CA MET A 254 -3.96 12.06 -1.87
C MET A 254 -4.89 11.40 -2.89
N VAL A 255 -5.96 10.77 -2.42
CA VAL A 255 -6.99 10.18 -3.26
C VAL A 255 -8.27 10.98 -3.10
N LYS A 256 -8.54 11.86 -4.05
CA LYS A 256 -9.68 12.79 -3.98
C LYS A 256 -11.01 12.06 -3.97
N PHE A 257 -11.86 12.39 -3.02
CA PHE A 257 -13.19 11.79 -2.86
C PHE A 257 -14.07 11.94 -4.12
N GLU A 258 -13.84 12.98 -4.94
CA GLU A 258 -14.54 13.15 -6.20
C GLU A 258 -14.33 11.99 -7.19
N GLY A 259 -13.11 11.45 -7.26
CA GLY A 259 -12.83 10.23 -8.02
C GLY A 259 -13.54 9.00 -7.46
N ILE A 260 -13.58 8.88 -6.13
CA ILE A 260 -14.27 7.81 -5.43
C ILE A 260 -15.78 7.84 -5.72
N LYS A 261 -16.42 9.02 -5.72
CA LYS A 261 -17.84 9.16 -6.08
C LYS A 261 -18.13 8.64 -7.48
N LYS A 262 -17.28 8.95 -8.46
CA LYS A 262 -17.41 8.44 -9.83
C LYS A 262 -17.32 6.91 -9.90
N PHE A 263 -16.37 6.34 -9.17
CA PHE A 263 -16.22 4.88 -9.08
C PHE A 263 -17.44 4.22 -8.42
N ILE A 264 -17.92 4.80 -7.31
CA ILE A 264 -19.15 4.33 -6.62
C ILE A 264 -20.33 4.33 -7.59
N ALA A 265 -20.51 5.40 -8.37
CA ALA A 265 -21.61 5.50 -9.34
C ALA A 265 -21.53 4.43 -10.46
N ARG A 266 -20.30 3.98 -10.80
CA ARG A 266 -20.08 2.96 -11.83
C ARG A 266 -20.25 1.53 -11.32
N THR A 267 -19.93 1.26 -10.05
CA THR A 267 -19.83 -0.10 -9.52
C THR A 267 -20.89 -0.44 -8.46
N ASN A 268 -21.59 0.56 -7.94
CA ASN A 268 -22.58 0.41 -6.85
C ASN A 268 -22.09 -0.48 -5.70
N PRO A 269 -20.93 -0.20 -5.09
CA PRO A 269 -20.32 -1.02 -4.06
C PRO A 269 -20.98 -0.78 -2.68
N GLN A 270 -20.72 -1.64 -1.72
CA GLN A 270 -20.87 -1.26 -0.31
C GLN A 270 -19.92 -0.12 0.01
N THR A 271 -20.26 0.75 0.93
CA THR A 271 -19.43 1.91 1.29
C THR A 271 -19.32 2.09 2.79
N ALA A 272 -18.13 2.48 3.25
CA ALA A 272 -17.86 3.01 4.59
C ALA A 272 -17.10 4.33 4.41
N ILE A 273 -17.86 5.43 4.33
CA ILE A 273 -17.30 6.76 4.06
C ILE A 273 -17.27 7.57 5.35
N PHE A 274 -16.10 8.09 5.67
CA PHE A 274 -15.86 8.93 6.85
C PHE A 274 -15.71 10.39 6.44
N GLU A 275 -16.19 11.31 7.28
CA GLU A 275 -16.06 12.74 7.01
C GLU A 275 -14.61 13.21 7.08
N THR A 276 -13.89 12.67 8.07
CA THR A 276 -12.47 13.01 8.34
C THR A 276 -11.64 11.75 8.61
N GLY A 277 -10.32 11.92 8.60
CA GLY A 277 -9.35 10.87 8.88
C GLY A 277 -8.18 10.86 7.88
N GLY A 278 -8.28 11.67 6.84
CA GLY A 278 -7.26 11.78 5.80
C GLY A 278 -6.99 10.47 5.07
N HIS A 279 -5.81 10.36 4.49
CA HIS A 279 -5.42 9.18 3.69
C HIS A 279 -5.33 7.87 4.49
N LEU A 280 -5.08 7.97 5.80
CA LEU A 280 -4.92 6.80 6.69
C LEU A 280 -6.19 6.47 7.47
N ILE A 281 -7.26 7.23 7.26
CA ILE A 281 -8.54 7.10 7.97
C ILE A 281 -8.35 7.10 9.50
N THR A 282 -7.45 7.94 9.98
CA THR A 282 -7.06 8.02 11.39
C THR A 282 -8.26 8.36 12.27
N GLY A 283 -8.32 7.77 13.46
CA GLY A 283 -9.44 7.94 14.39
C GLY A 283 -10.64 7.05 14.10
N ASN A 284 -10.66 6.33 12.96
CA ASN A 284 -11.79 5.47 12.56
C ASN A 284 -11.43 3.97 12.52
N GLY A 285 -10.31 3.54 13.13
CA GLY A 285 -9.77 2.19 13.03
C GLY A 285 -10.78 1.08 13.37
N ASP A 286 -11.54 1.24 14.48
CA ASP A 286 -12.56 0.26 14.89
C ASP A 286 -13.69 0.15 13.87
N ALA A 287 -14.14 1.30 13.32
CA ALA A 287 -15.18 1.32 12.30
C ALA A 287 -14.71 0.70 10.98
N VAL A 288 -13.45 0.94 10.58
CA VAL A 288 -12.80 0.29 9.43
C VAL A 288 -12.75 -1.22 9.64
N SER A 289 -12.22 -1.68 10.79
CA SER A 289 -12.16 -3.10 11.14
C SER A 289 -13.53 -3.75 11.11
N LYS A 290 -14.55 -3.10 11.72
CA LYS A 290 -15.93 -3.58 11.69
C LYS A 290 -16.48 -3.69 10.27
N SER A 291 -16.22 -2.71 9.42
CA SER A 291 -16.69 -2.68 8.02
C SER A 291 -16.07 -3.83 7.21
N ILE A 292 -14.75 -4.04 7.33
CA ILE A 292 -14.04 -5.13 6.66
C ILE A 292 -14.59 -6.49 7.13
N ASN A 293 -14.65 -6.71 8.45
CA ASN A 293 -15.12 -7.98 9.01
C ASN A 293 -16.60 -8.27 8.66
N SER A 294 -17.46 -7.26 8.67
CA SER A 294 -18.87 -7.42 8.28
C SER A 294 -18.99 -7.75 6.80
N PHE A 295 -18.23 -7.08 5.94
CA PHE A 295 -18.18 -7.36 4.51
C PHE A 295 -17.75 -8.80 4.23
N ILE A 296 -16.64 -9.25 4.81
CA ILE A 296 -16.16 -10.63 4.60
C ILE A 296 -17.20 -11.64 5.07
N LYS A 297 -17.80 -11.45 6.27
CA LYS A 297 -18.81 -12.35 6.82
C LYS A 297 -20.08 -12.46 5.97
N SER A 298 -20.44 -11.42 5.22
CA SER A 298 -21.63 -11.43 4.37
C SER A 298 -21.51 -12.34 3.15
N TYR A 299 -20.31 -12.81 2.83
CA TYR A 299 -20.02 -13.61 1.62
C TYR A 299 -19.23 -14.89 1.91
N ILE A 300 -19.11 -15.31 3.17
CA ILE A 300 -18.64 -16.65 3.59
C ILE A 300 -19.81 -17.67 3.50
#